data_f3ee6930bc10fd540663331cf0efa1de
#
_entry.id   f3ee6930bc10fd540663331cf0efa1de
#
_cell.length_a   1.000
_cell.length_b   1.000
_cell.length_c   1.000
_cell.angle_alpha   90.00
_cell.angle_beta   90.00
_cell.angle_gamma   90.00
#
_symmetry.space_group_name_H-M   'P 1'
#
loop_
_entity.id
_entity.type
_entity.pdbx_description
1 polymer ?
#
loop_
_entity_poly.entity_id
_entity_poly.type
_entity_poly.pdbx_seq_one_letter_code
_entity_poly.pdbx_strand_id
1 'polypeptide(L)'
;MNKPLLIMTYGQSNADRHVTKPRLPSPLLEDLNVVTLTAGMGVRGCGYNDDGTRMDRKGEFTIDGRRVQPANLPPVLPAAYNETRGTSMLHVAGAMARTQTGAPVVGVRAAAKGGLRFVALPGREGIAGIYMLADGSISPILTLLAEEAAEIAAHLAEICGEAPSVVYILFVHGEADRSTPPGDYVREFNEARALITEGLAQRGLTPRWLITQAAGTSAAGDGNAWQSRLAVLDALSMDPDLVFVGPLYPYPLIDHVHYSSIGKALIGELSGLVIGLLERGHSWETPFLSHWRLDENIISIECATPEPLTFQQGLDHLDNYGFSIPVGPTIQRVTLDGPARLKIELDTIPDRKFFLDYAFRRTSRLHPEQVRNHCFAQGAVRTTWAHSSRAVDGEILRKWLPGFRLHIDPSTQSAVQ
;
A
#
# COMPACT_ATOMS: atom_id res chain seq x y z
N MET A 1 13.54 -27.58 6.66
CA MET A 1 12.60 -27.28 5.55
C MET A 1 12.17 -25.83 5.70
N ASN A 2 11.97 -25.11 4.60
CA ASN A 2 11.48 -23.73 4.67
C ASN A 2 10.03 -23.75 5.15
N LYS A 3 9.68 -22.81 6.04
CA LYS A 3 8.33 -22.66 6.61
C LYS A 3 7.33 -22.15 5.58
N PRO A 4 6.04 -22.51 5.68
CA PRO A 4 5.00 -21.83 4.92
C PRO A 4 4.86 -20.37 5.38
N LEU A 5 4.37 -19.51 4.50
CA LEU A 5 4.12 -18.09 4.79
C LEU A 5 2.62 -17.79 4.79
N LEU A 6 2.24 -16.74 5.52
CA LEU A 6 0.87 -16.24 5.55
C LEU A 6 0.87 -14.71 5.33
N ILE A 7 0.13 -14.26 4.32
CA ILE A 7 0.03 -12.86 3.92
C ILE A 7 -1.44 -12.46 3.87
N MET A 8 -1.77 -11.41 4.61
CA MET A 8 -3.08 -10.77 4.61
C MET A 8 -2.97 -9.38 4.02
N THR A 9 -4.02 -8.89 3.38
CA THR A 9 -4.18 -7.45 3.19
C THR A 9 -5.21 -6.90 4.16
N TYR A 10 -5.04 -5.65 4.60
CA TYR A 10 -6.02 -4.90 5.36
C TYR A 10 -6.21 -3.51 4.73
N GLY A 11 -7.46 -3.11 4.49
CA GLY A 11 -7.72 -1.82 3.87
C GLY A 11 -9.00 -1.74 3.03
N GLN A 12 -8.92 -1.03 1.89
CA GLN A 12 -10.07 -0.73 1.03
C GLN A 12 -9.95 -1.38 -0.36
N SER A 13 -10.54 -0.76 -1.40
CA SER A 13 -10.61 -1.35 -2.76
C SER A 13 -9.27 -1.77 -3.35
N ASN A 14 -8.19 -1.04 -3.07
CA ASN A 14 -6.87 -1.41 -3.56
C ASN A 14 -6.25 -2.59 -2.80
N ALA A 15 -6.65 -2.79 -1.54
CA ALA A 15 -6.29 -3.94 -0.71
C ALA A 15 -7.22 -5.16 -0.93
N ASP A 16 -8.43 -4.91 -1.46
CA ASP A 16 -9.43 -5.94 -1.68
C ASP A 16 -8.96 -6.91 -2.78
N ARG A 17 -9.55 -8.10 -2.76
CA ARG A 17 -9.41 -9.13 -3.80
C ARG A 17 -9.70 -8.64 -5.23
N HIS A 18 -10.16 -7.40 -5.40
CA HIS A 18 -10.42 -6.83 -6.72
C HIS A 18 -9.22 -6.99 -7.64
N VAL A 19 -9.44 -7.77 -8.68
CA VAL A 19 -8.48 -7.96 -9.74
C VAL A 19 -8.71 -6.94 -10.84
N THR A 20 -7.65 -6.39 -11.37
CA THR A 20 -7.74 -5.52 -12.52
C THR A 20 -7.45 -6.33 -13.79
N LYS A 21 -8.29 -6.15 -14.80
CA LYS A 21 -8.10 -6.77 -16.13
C LYS A 21 -7.20 -5.90 -17.01
N PRO A 22 -6.42 -6.52 -17.92
CA PRO A 22 -6.27 -7.96 -18.14
C PRO A 22 -5.43 -8.64 -17.05
N ARG A 23 -5.46 -9.98 -17.02
CA ARG A 23 -4.44 -10.76 -16.34
C ARG A 23 -3.14 -10.64 -17.13
N LEU A 24 -2.09 -10.21 -16.47
CA LEU A 24 -0.77 -10.13 -17.10
C LEU A 24 -0.18 -11.54 -17.28
N PRO A 25 0.52 -11.79 -18.40
CA PRO A 25 1.32 -13.00 -18.54
C PRO A 25 2.55 -12.89 -17.62
N SER A 26 2.52 -13.59 -16.50
CA SER A 26 3.61 -13.54 -15.53
C SER A 26 3.72 -14.87 -14.78
N PRO A 27 4.92 -15.45 -14.65
CA PRO A 27 5.11 -16.67 -13.86
C PRO A 27 4.71 -16.50 -12.39
N LEU A 28 4.75 -15.28 -11.85
CA LEU A 28 4.25 -15.01 -10.50
C LEU A 28 2.73 -15.16 -10.40
N LEU A 29 1.97 -14.84 -11.45
CA LEU A 29 0.52 -15.01 -11.50
C LEU A 29 0.09 -16.45 -11.82
N GLU A 30 1.01 -17.31 -12.19
CA GLU A 30 0.78 -18.73 -12.47
C GLU A 30 1.21 -19.64 -11.32
N ASP A 31 1.73 -19.10 -10.23
CA ASP A 31 2.15 -19.87 -9.06
C ASP A 31 0.96 -20.47 -8.31
N LEU A 32 0.75 -21.77 -8.48
CA LEU A 32 -0.34 -22.51 -7.87
C LEU A 32 -0.14 -22.78 -6.38
N ASN A 33 1.08 -22.60 -5.85
CA ASN A 33 1.37 -22.76 -4.42
C ASN A 33 1.08 -21.49 -3.61
N VAL A 34 0.54 -20.45 -4.23
CA VAL A 34 -0.15 -19.37 -3.54
C VAL A 34 -1.61 -19.78 -3.39
N VAL A 35 -2.05 -20.02 -2.16
CA VAL A 35 -3.34 -20.66 -1.85
C VAL A 35 -4.22 -19.78 -0.98
N THR A 36 -5.52 -20.07 -0.97
CA THR A 36 -6.49 -19.38 -0.12
C THR A 36 -7.56 -20.36 0.37
N LEU A 37 -8.52 -19.91 1.17
CA LEU A 37 -9.66 -20.76 1.56
C LEU A 37 -10.64 -20.94 0.40
N THR A 38 -11.44 -22.01 0.46
CA THR A 38 -12.51 -22.29 -0.53
C THR A 38 -13.53 -21.15 -0.68
N ALA A 39 -13.72 -20.36 0.37
CA ALA A 39 -14.57 -19.18 0.35
C ALA A 39 -14.01 -18.02 -0.51
N GLY A 40 -12.83 -18.19 -1.11
CA GLY A 40 -12.18 -17.22 -2.00
C GLY A 40 -11.11 -16.37 -1.30
N MET A 41 -10.56 -15.36 -1.97
CA MET A 41 -9.47 -14.55 -1.43
C MET A 41 -9.91 -13.48 -0.41
N GLY A 42 -11.18 -13.06 -0.41
CA GLY A 42 -11.69 -12.10 0.59
C GLY A 42 -12.19 -12.80 1.85
N VAL A 43 -11.93 -12.26 3.04
CA VAL A 43 -12.44 -12.83 4.29
C VAL A 43 -13.98 -12.95 4.25
N ARG A 44 -14.49 -13.99 4.87
CA ARG A 44 -15.94 -14.26 4.91
C ARG A 44 -16.67 -13.06 5.49
N GLY A 45 -17.74 -12.60 4.83
CA GLY A 45 -18.55 -11.48 5.31
C GLY A 45 -17.98 -10.08 5.07
N CYS A 46 -16.87 -9.91 4.33
CA CYS A 46 -16.47 -8.61 3.78
C CYS A 46 -17.44 -8.08 2.71
N GLY A 47 -18.48 -8.82 2.38
CA GLY A 47 -19.58 -8.40 1.52
C GLY A 47 -20.84 -8.26 2.33
N TYR A 48 -21.32 -7.03 2.52
CA TYR A 48 -22.70 -6.79 2.91
C TYR A 48 -23.50 -6.42 1.67
N ASN A 49 -24.74 -6.90 1.58
CA ASN A 49 -25.73 -6.39 0.66
C ASN A 49 -26.14 -4.97 1.09
N ASP A 50 -26.81 -4.22 0.22
CA ASP A 50 -27.30 -2.87 0.52
C ASP A 50 -28.29 -2.85 1.70
N ASP A 51 -28.89 -4.01 2.03
CA ASP A 51 -29.78 -4.22 3.18
C ASP A 51 -29.03 -4.62 4.47
N GLY A 52 -27.68 -4.59 4.48
CA GLY A 52 -26.87 -4.99 5.63
C GLY A 52 -26.75 -6.51 5.83
N THR A 53 -27.34 -7.32 4.96
CA THR A 53 -27.16 -8.78 5.01
C THR A 53 -25.80 -9.20 4.48
N ARG A 54 -25.21 -10.27 5.05
CA ARG A 54 -23.97 -10.84 4.55
C ARG A 54 -24.15 -11.35 3.12
N MET A 55 -23.26 -10.96 2.22
CA MET A 55 -23.12 -11.65 0.95
C MET A 55 -22.55 -13.03 1.20
N ASP A 56 -23.38 -14.04 1.23
CA ASP A 56 -22.93 -15.41 1.11
C ASP A 56 -22.33 -15.63 -0.27
N ARG A 57 -21.02 -15.78 -0.32
CA ARG A 57 -20.35 -16.13 -1.56
C ARG A 57 -20.41 -17.63 -1.77
N LYS A 58 -21.45 -18.05 -2.39
CA LYS A 58 -21.50 -19.31 -3.11
C LYS A 58 -20.97 -19.05 -4.53
N GLY A 59 -19.70 -19.30 -4.74
CA GLY A 59 -19.11 -19.22 -6.09
C GLY A 59 -17.76 -19.92 -6.10
N GLU A 60 -17.72 -21.13 -6.59
CA GLU A 60 -16.47 -21.74 -7.02
C GLU A 60 -15.97 -21.01 -8.25
N PHE A 61 -14.83 -20.32 -8.14
CA PHE A 61 -14.20 -19.73 -9.30
C PHE A 61 -13.37 -20.78 -10.02
N THR A 62 -13.62 -20.93 -11.29
CA THR A 62 -12.92 -21.90 -12.12
C THR A 62 -12.29 -21.18 -13.31
N ILE A 63 -11.11 -21.63 -13.72
CA ILE A 63 -10.53 -21.25 -15.01
C ILE A 63 -11.06 -22.25 -16.02
N ASP A 64 -11.69 -21.76 -17.06
CA ASP A 64 -12.30 -22.57 -18.12
C ASP A 64 -13.23 -23.67 -17.59
N GLY A 65 -13.98 -23.38 -16.51
CA GLY A 65 -14.90 -24.31 -15.89
C GLY A 65 -14.23 -25.40 -15.05
N ARG A 66 -12.92 -25.36 -14.84
CA ARG A 66 -12.18 -26.33 -14.01
C ARG A 66 -11.48 -25.63 -12.87
N ARG A 67 -11.63 -26.17 -11.67
CA ARG A 67 -10.86 -25.74 -10.51
C ARG A 67 -9.43 -26.26 -10.62
N VAL A 68 -8.46 -25.35 -10.63
CA VAL A 68 -7.05 -25.72 -10.57
C VAL A 68 -6.67 -25.91 -9.12
N GLN A 69 -6.09 -27.06 -8.80
CA GLN A 69 -5.65 -27.41 -7.45
C GLN A 69 -4.15 -27.66 -7.48
N PRO A 70 -3.36 -27.09 -6.53
CA PRO A 70 -1.97 -27.48 -6.36
C PRO A 70 -1.88 -29.00 -6.12
N ALA A 71 -0.87 -29.63 -6.71
CA ALA A 71 -0.61 -31.03 -6.43
C ALA A 71 -0.34 -31.20 -4.92
N ASN A 72 -0.97 -32.20 -4.32
CA ASN A 72 -0.81 -32.58 -2.91
C ASN A 72 -1.39 -31.60 -1.87
N LEU A 73 -2.22 -30.62 -2.27
CA LEU A 73 -2.94 -29.79 -1.31
C LEU A 73 -4.42 -30.19 -1.19
N PRO A 74 -5.00 -30.12 0.03
CA PRO A 74 -6.41 -30.43 0.22
C PRO A 74 -7.32 -29.41 -0.46
N PRO A 75 -8.56 -29.78 -0.84
CA PRO A 75 -9.51 -28.87 -1.49
C PRO A 75 -9.85 -27.60 -0.72
N VAL A 76 -9.66 -27.61 0.61
CA VAL A 76 -9.89 -26.44 1.49
C VAL A 76 -8.88 -25.31 1.30
N LEU A 77 -7.75 -25.59 0.63
CA LEU A 77 -6.74 -24.61 0.23
C LEU A 77 -6.54 -24.61 -1.30
N PRO A 78 -7.50 -24.16 -2.07
CA PRO A 78 -7.33 -24.05 -3.52
C PRO A 78 -6.29 -23.00 -3.88
N ALA A 79 -5.69 -23.14 -5.06
CA ALA A 79 -4.81 -22.10 -5.60
C ALA A 79 -5.54 -20.77 -5.69
N ALA A 80 -4.92 -19.69 -5.21
CA ALA A 80 -5.43 -18.32 -5.33
C ALA A 80 -5.60 -17.90 -6.81
N TYR A 81 -4.91 -18.57 -7.71
CA TYR A 81 -5.07 -18.46 -9.15
C TYR A 81 -6.53 -18.60 -9.62
N ASN A 82 -7.30 -19.45 -8.99
CA ASN A 82 -8.71 -19.68 -9.32
C ASN A 82 -9.59 -18.43 -9.10
N GLU A 83 -9.18 -17.56 -8.17
CA GLU A 83 -9.90 -16.36 -7.80
C GLU A 83 -9.63 -15.18 -8.75
N THR A 84 -8.62 -15.31 -9.61
CA THR A 84 -8.09 -14.17 -10.35
C THR A 84 -8.34 -14.32 -11.85
N ARG A 85 -9.47 -13.77 -12.33
CA ARG A 85 -9.65 -13.53 -13.77
C ARG A 85 -8.88 -12.30 -14.28
N GLY A 86 -8.02 -11.73 -13.47
CA GLY A 86 -7.20 -10.56 -13.73
C GLY A 86 -5.93 -10.58 -12.86
N THR A 87 -5.25 -9.45 -12.74
CA THR A 87 -4.05 -9.29 -11.93
C THR A 87 -4.41 -8.98 -10.48
N SER A 88 -3.96 -9.81 -9.55
CA SER A 88 -4.13 -9.62 -8.11
C SER A 88 -2.80 -9.21 -7.47
N MET A 89 -2.79 -8.09 -6.76
CA MET A 89 -1.65 -7.63 -5.97
C MET A 89 -1.23 -8.68 -4.93
N LEU A 90 -2.20 -9.25 -4.22
CA LEU A 90 -1.96 -10.20 -3.13
C LEU A 90 -1.39 -11.53 -3.64
N HIS A 91 -1.87 -12.02 -4.79
CA HIS A 91 -1.30 -13.22 -5.41
C HIS A 91 0.16 -12.99 -5.80
N VAL A 92 0.45 -11.87 -6.48
CA VAL A 92 1.84 -11.54 -6.88
C VAL A 92 2.74 -11.39 -5.66
N ALA A 93 2.26 -10.76 -4.57
CA ALA A 93 3.02 -10.65 -3.33
C ALA A 93 3.35 -12.03 -2.74
N GLY A 94 2.37 -12.94 -2.70
CA GLY A 94 2.58 -14.31 -2.25
C GLY A 94 3.60 -15.07 -3.09
N ALA A 95 3.47 -15.03 -4.40
CA ALA A 95 4.37 -15.71 -5.34
C ALA A 95 5.80 -15.16 -5.27
N MET A 96 5.95 -13.83 -5.15
CA MET A 96 7.28 -13.22 -5.02
C MET A 96 7.92 -13.57 -3.66
N ALA A 97 7.18 -13.48 -2.55
CA ALA A 97 7.66 -13.89 -1.24
C ALA A 97 8.10 -15.36 -1.24
N ARG A 98 7.29 -16.25 -1.83
CA ARG A 98 7.63 -17.65 -2.00
C ARG A 98 8.92 -17.85 -2.79
N THR A 99 9.07 -17.14 -3.90
CA THR A 99 10.29 -17.18 -4.71
C THR A 99 11.52 -16.72 -3.93
N GLN A 100 11.39 -15.70 -3.09
CA GLN A 100 12.50 -15.13 -2.33
C GLN A 100 12.91 -15.99 -1.12
N THR A 101 11.99 -16.72 -0.55
CA THR A 101 12.21 -17.52 0.68
C THR A 101 12.37 -19.01 0.41
N GLY A 102 11.89 -19.50 -0.74
CA GLY A 102 11.76 -20.93 -1.01
C GLY A 102 10.66 -21.59 -0.16
N ALA A 103 9.71 -20.83 0.38
CA ALA A 103 8.57 -21.37 1.11
C ALA A 103 7.81 -22.39 0.25
N PRO A 104 7.40 -23.54 0.81
CA PRO A 104 6.69 -24.56 0.03
C PRO A 104 5.32 -24.05 -0.46
N VAL A 105 4.62 -23.31 0.38
CA VAL A 105 3.27 -22.78 0.15
C VAL A 105 3.15 -21.41 0.81
N VAL A 106 2.34 -20.54 0.23
CA VAL A 106 1.96 -19.24 0.81
C VAL A 106 0.45 -19.13 0.88
N GLY A 107 -0.09 -19.01 2.09
CA GLY A 107 -1.49 -18.71 2.31
C GLY A 107 -1.74 -17.20 2.14
N VAL A 108 -2.82 -16.84 1.43
CA VAL A 108 -3.17 -15.42 1.19
C VAL A 108 -4.65 -15.16 1.46
N ARG A 109 -4.96 -13.97 2.03
CA ARG A 109 -6.34 -13.56 2.30
C ARG A 109 -6.47 -12.04 2.36
N ALA A 110 -7.60 -11.49 1.92
CA ALA A 110 -7.87 -10.05 1.91
C ALA A 110 -8.96 -9.68 2.92
N ALA A 111 -8.60 -8.98 3.98
CA ALA A 111 -9.52 -8.36 4.94
C ALA A 111 -9.77 -6.90 4.53
N ALA A 112 -10.48 -6.72 3.42
CA ALA A 112 -10.68 -5.42 2.82
C ALA A 112 -11.99 -5.34 2.05
N LYS A 113 -12.53 -4.14 1.93
CA LYS A 113 -13.71 -3.88 1.09
C LYS A 113 -13.63 -2.49 0.45
N GLY A 114 -14.01 -2.43 -0.83
CA GLY A 114 -13.96 -1.20 -1.62
C GLY A 114 -14.77 -0.05 -1.02
N GLY A 115 -14.17 1.15 -1.02
CA GLY A 115 -14.83 2.39 -0.61
C GLY A 115 -15.02 2.61 0.88
N LEU A 116 -14.57 1.68 1.74
CA LEU A 116 -14.75 1.81 3.18
C LEU A 116 -13.67 2.70 3.82
N ARG A 117 -14.13 3.52 4.76
CA ARG A 117 -13.32 4.27 5.72
C ARG A 117 -12.95 3.39 6.91
N PHE A 118 -12.09 3.87 7.81
CA PHE A 118 -11.87 3.21 9.10
C PHE A 118 -13.16 3.14 9.90
N VAL A 119 -13.81 4.27 10.08
CA VAL A 119 -15.07 4.40 10.80
C VAL A 119 -16.18 4.72 9.81
N ALA A 120 -17.30 3.99 9.91
CA ALA A 120 -18.48 4.26 9.11
C ALA A 120 -19.04 5.65 9.41
N LEU A 121 -19.46 6.37 8.37
CA LEU A 121 -20.06 7.69 8.55
C LEU A 121 -21.45 7.57 9.20
N PRO A 122 -21.76 8.44 10.16
CA PRO A 122 -23.11 8.50 10.74
C PRO A 122 -24.18 8.72 9.66
N GLY A 123 -25.35 8.10 9.82
CA GLY A 123 -26.48 8.25 8.90
C GLY A 123 -26.35 7.47 7.59
N ARG A 124 -25.31 6.67 7.43
CA ARG A 124 -25.22 5.69 6.35
C ARG A 124 -25.38 4.28 6.91
N GLU A 125 -26.60 3.96 7.32
CA GLU A 125 -26.94 2.62 7.76
C GLU A 125 -26.57 1.58 6.69
N GLY A 126 -25.95 0.47 7.12
CA GLY A 126 -25.51 -0.59 6.22
C GLY A 126 -24.13 -0.42 5.58
N ILE A 127 -23.44 0.72 5.75
CA ILE A 127 -22.06 0.88 5.29
C ILE A 127 -21.11 0.62 6.48
N ALA A 128 -20.41 -0.50 6.43
CA ALA A 128 -19.39 -0.83 7.43
C ALA A 128 -18.13 0.05 7.24
N GLY A 129 -17.47 0.40 8.36
CA GLY A 129 -16.06 0.77 8.33
C GLY A 129 -15.18 -0.48 8.29
N ILE A 130 -13.91 -0.33 7.95
CA ILE A 130 -12.96 -1.46 8.08
C ILE A 130 -12.56 -1.72 9.53
N TYR A 131 -12.73 -0.75 10.41
CA TYR A 131 -12.47 -0.82 11.85
C TYR A 131 -13.77 -0.82 12.65
N MET A 132 -14.65 0.14 12.44
CA MET A 132 -15.86 0.36 13.25
C MET A 132 -17.09 0.58 12.37
N LEU A 133 -18.22 0.01 12.80
CA LEU A 133 -19.52 0.23 12.19
C LEU A 133 -20.14 1.55 12.67
N ALA A 134 -21.23 1.97 12.03
CA ALA A 134 -21.92 3.24 12.37
C ALA A 134 -22.54 3.26 13.77
N ASP A 135 -22.83 2.10 14.36
CA ASP A 135 -23.33 1.93 15.72
C ASP A 135 -22.22 1.87 16.79
N GLY A 136 -20.97 2.03 16.39
CA GLY A 136 -19.82 1.96 17.26
C GLY A 136 -19.32 0.54 17.56
N SER A 137 -19.93 -0.49 17.00
CA SER A 137 -19.44 -1.86 17.13
C SER A 137 -18.23 -2.12 16.23
N ILE A 138 -17.39 -3.09 16.59
CA ILE A 138 -16.21 -3.49 15.83
C ILE A 138 -16.63 -4.13 14.50
N SER A 139 -15.99 -3.74 13.43
CA SER A 139 -16.24 -4.31 12.10
C SER A 139 -15.91 -5.80 12.05
N PRO A 140 -16.81 -6.64 11.48
CA PRO A 140 -16.51 -8.05 11.25
C PRO A 140 -15.27 -8.31 10.40
N ILE A 141 -14.89 -7.36 9.55
CA ILE A 141 -13.66 -7.46 8.73
C ILE A 141 -12.43 -7.67 9.62
N LEU A 142 -12.39 -6.96 10.74
CA LEU A 142 -11.28 -6.98 11.68
C LEU A 142 -11.21 -8.31 12.45
N THR A 143 -12.34 -8.79 12.97
CA THR A 143 -12.42 -10.09 13.68
C THR A 143 -12.12 -11.27 12.75
N LEU A 144 -12.70 -11.26 11.57
CA LEU A 144 -12.51 -12.32 10.58
C LEU A 144 -11.08 -12.38 10.03
N LEU A 145 -10.34 -11.27 10.04
CA LEU A 145 -8.93 -11.29 9.67
C LEU A 145 -8.15 -12.27 10.57
N ALA A 146 -8.28 -12.15 11.88
CA ALA A 146 -7.56 -13.01 12.82
C ALA A 146 -8.07 -14.45 12.80
N GLU A 147 -9.38 -14.66 12.67
CA GLU A 147 -9.99 -15.98 12.61
C GLU A 147 -9.52 -16.77 11.37
N GLU A 148 -9.61 -16.16 10.20
CA GLU A 148 -9.25 -16.83 8.94
C GLU A 148 -7.74 -16.94 8.73
N ALA A 149 -6.94 -16.04 9.31
CA ALA A 149 -5.50 -16.21 9.39
C ALA A 149 -5.14 -17.49 10.17
N ALA A 150 -5.79 -17.72 11.30
CA ALA A 150 -5.58 -18.92 12.10
C ALA A 150 -6.07 -20.20 11.39
N GLU A 151 -7.20 -20.14 10.68
CA GLU A 151 -7.72 -21.25 9.88
C GLU A 151 -6.72 -21.66 8.79
N ILE A 152 -6.19 -20.68 8.04
CA ILE A 152 -5.17 -20.94 7.01
C ILE A 152 -3.89 -21.51 7.66
N ALA A 153 -3.43 -20.92 8.76
CA ALA A 153 -2.24 -21.39 9.46
C ALA A 153 -2.35 -22.85 9.92
N ALA A 154 -3.53 -23.25 10.43
CA ALA A 154 -3.79 -24.62 10.81
C ALA A 154 -3.72 -25.59 9.61
N HIS A 155 -4.35 -25.24 8.50
CA HIS A 155 -4.27 -26.05 7.28
C HIS A 155 -2.85 -26.13 6.70
N LEU A 156 -2.09 -25.04 6.77
CA LEU A 156 -0.69 -25.05 6.35
C LEU A 156 0.16 -25.95 7.26
N ALA A 157 -0.13 -25.98 8.57
CA ALA A 157 0.53 -26.88 9.50
C ALA A 157 0.27 -28.35 9.17
N GLU A 158 -0.98 -28.72 8.85
CA GLU A 158 -1.35 -30.07 8.44
C GLU A 158 -0.59 -30.51 7.18
N ILE A 159 -0.40 -29.61 6.22
CA ILE A 159 0.22 -29.89 4.91
C ILE A 159 1.74 -29.91 5.01
N CYS A 160 2.33 -28.93 5.71
CA CYS A 160 3.78 -28.69 5.74
C CYS A 160 4.46 -29.28 6.97
N GLY A 161 3.69 -29.75 7.96
CA GLY A 161 4.19 -30.20 9.26
C GLY A 161 4.59 -29.09 10.22
N GLU A 162 4.47 -27.81 9.81
CA GLU A 162 4.79 -26.63 10.61
C GLU A 162 3.85 -25.49 10.23
N ALA A 163 3.30 -24.77 11.24
CA ALA A 163 2.49 -23.59 11.04
C ALA A 163 3.36 -22.33 10.79
N PRO A 164 2.89 -21.37 9.99
CA PRO A 164 3.46 -20.02 10.02
C PRO A 164 3.20 -19.39 11.40
N SER A 165 4.22 -18.79 11.99
CA SER A 165 4.09 -18.05 13.26
C SER A 165 3.91 -16.55 13.04
N VAL A 166 4.22 -16.06 11.84
CA VAL A 166 4.11 -14.66 11.45
C VAL A 166 3.03 -14.49 10.38
N VAL A 167 2.20 -13.45 10.55
CA VAL A 167 1.25 -12.99 9.55
C VAL A 167 1.72 -11.64 9.02
N TYR A 168 2.08 -11.59 7.74
CA TYR A 168 2.39 -10.33 7.07
C TYR A 168 1.11 -9.62 6.69
N ILE A 169 0.89 -8.42 7.22
CA ILE A 169 -0.29 -7.61 6.93
C ILE A 169 0.09 -6.44 6.04
N LEU A 170 -0.26 -6.52 4.77
CA LEU A 170 -0.07 -5.43 3.82
C LEU A 170 -1.24 -4.46 3.96
N PHE A 171 -0.96 -3.29 4.53
CA PHE A 171 -1.93 -2.22 4.72
C PHE A 171 -1.96 -1.29 3.51
N VAL A 172 -3.11 -1.28 2.81
CA VAL A 172 -3.35 -0.45 1.62
C VAL A 172 -4.67 0.30 1.80
N HIS A 173 -4.56 1.51 2.32
CA HIS A 173 -5.70 2.35 2.67
C HIS A 173 -5.35 3.84 2.59
N GLY A 174 -6.36 4.71 2.51
CA GLY A 174 -6.20 6.16 2.61
C GLY A 174 -7.11 6.95 1.70
N GLU A 175 -7.52 6.45 0.55
CA GLU A 175 -8.32 7.19 -0.42
C GLU A 175 -9.74 7.47 0.09
N ALA A 176 -10.33 6.52 0.83
CA ALA A 176 -11.65 6.71 1.46
C ALA A 176 -11.60 7.71 2.62
N ASP A 177 -10.47 7.75 3.34
CA ASP A 177 -10.23 8.64 4.49
C ASP A 177 -9.38 9.87 4.15
N ARG A 178 -9.34 10.26 2.89
CA ARG A 178 -8.52 11.39 2.41
C ARG A 178 -8.75 12.71 3.15
N SER A 179 -9.93 12.92 3.71
CA SER A 179 -10.32 14.13 4.47
C SER A 179 -10.34 13.92 5.98
N THR A 180 -10.07 12.73 6.47
CA THR A 180 -9.98 12.45 7.91
C THR A 180 -8.75 13.16 8.48
N PRO A 181 -8.86 13.96 9.55
CA PRO A 181 -7.71 14.63 10.15
C PRO A 181 -6.60 13.63 10.49
N PRO A 182 -5.30 13.96 10.29
CA PRO A 182 -4.20 13.02 10.48
C PRO A 182 -4.21 12.36 11.85
N GLY A 183 -4.43 13.12 12.92
CA GLY A 183 -4.48 12.58 14.28
C GLY A 183 -5.63 11.58 14.50
N ASP A 184 -6.80 11.81 13.91
CA ASP A 184 -7.93 10.87 13.96
C ASP A 184 -7.60 9.60 13.18
N TYR A 185 -7.03 9.73 11.98
CA TYR A 185 -6.63 8.59 11.15
C TYR A 185 -5.58 7.72 11.85
N VAL A 186 -4.55 8.33 12.47
CA VAL A 186 -3.50 7.61 13.23
C VAL A 186 -4.11 6.89 14.42
N ARG A 187 -5.01 7.54 15.17
CA ARG A 187 -5.70 6.93 16.30
C ARG A 187 -6.50 5.71 15.85
N GLU A 188 -7.35 5.84 14.83
CA GLU A 188 -8.19 4.76 14.29
C GLU A 188 -7.33 3.59 13.75
N PHE A 189 -6.24 3.90 13.07
CA PHE A 189 -5.29 2.89 12.61
C PHE A 189 -4.65 2.13 13.78
N ASN A 190 -4.18 2.83 14.82
CA ASN A 190 -3.54 2.20 15.97
C ASN A 190 -4.52 1.35 16.79
N GLU A 191 -5.76 1.80 16.96
CA GLU A 191 -6.82 1.05 17.65
C GLU A 191 -7.17 -0.22 16.86
N ALA A 192 -7.38 -0.12 15.55
CA ALA A 192 -7.64 -1.28 14.69
C ALA A 192 -6.47 -2.27 14.72
N ARG A 193 -5.23 -1.75 14.65
CA ARG A 193 -4.01 -2.56 14.71
C ARG A 193 -3.86 -3.29 16.04
N ALA A 194 -4.16 -2.63 17.15
CA ALA A 194 -4.11 -3.24 18.46
C ALA A 194 -5.08 -4.43 18.57
N LEU A 195 -6.31 -4.27 18.12
CA LEU A 195 -7.31 -5.35 18.13
C LEU A 195 -6.94 -6.53 17.22
N ILE A 196 -6.40 -6.23 16.03
CA ILE A 196 -5.90 -7.28 15.13
C ILE A 196 -4.74 -8.03 15.78
N THR A 197 -3.80 -7.30 16.39
CA THR A 197 -2.63 -7.89 17.07
C THR A 197 -3.07 -8.78 18.23
N GLU A 198 -3.99 -8.32 19.06
CA GLU A 198 -4.56 -9.11 20.14
C GLU A 198 -5.26 -10.37 19.61
N GLY A 199 -6.13 -10.22 18.62
CA GLY A 199 -6.86 -11.35 18.02
C GLY A 199 -5.94 -12.41 17.41
N LEU A 200 -4.84 -12.02 16.80
CA LEU A 200 -3.81 -12.90 16.27
C LEU A 200 -2.99 -13.55 17.39
N ALA A 201 -2.58 -12.78 18.40
CA ALA A 201 -1.80 -13.29 19.53
C ALA A 201 -2.56 -14.37 20.32
N GLN A 202 -3.87 -14.21 20.52
CA GLN A 202 -4.74 -15.22 21.12
C GLN A 202 -4.75 -16.55 20.34
N ARG A 203 -4.31 -16.54 19.10
CA ARG A 203 -4.22 -17.68 18.17
C ARG A 203 -2.80 -18.14 17.90
N GLY A 204 -1.82 -17.62 18.65
CA GLY A 204 -0.40 -17.96 18.50
C GLY A 204 0.27 -17.36 17.27
N LEU A 205 -0.30 -16.31 16.66
CA LEU A 205 0.21 -15.65 15.49
C LEU A 205 0.70 -14.23 15.83
N THR A 206 1.81 -13.82 15.20
CA THR A 206 2.38 -12.48 15.37
C THR A 206 2.23 -11.67 14.08
N PRO A 207 1.56 -10.51 14.08
CA PRO A 207 1.48 -9.67 12.90
C PRO A 207 2.79 -8.94 12.62
N ARG A 208 3.15 -8.82 11.34
CA ARG A 208 4.18 -7.91 10.85
C ARG A 208 3.57 -6.97 9.82
N TRP A 209 3.54 -5.69 10.14
CA TRP A 209 2.85 -4.69 9.36
C TRP A 209 3.70 -4.11 8.25
N LEU A 210 3.22 -4.21 7.02
CA LEU A 210 3.78 -3.60 5.83
C LEU A 210 2.88 -2.44 5.41
N ILE A 211 3.40 -1.23 5.47
CA ILE A 211 2.62 -0.01 5.27
C ILE A 211 2.90 0.56 3.89
N THR A 212 1.85 1.02 3.23
CA THR A 212 1.95 1.77 1.97
C THR A 212 1.34 3.16 2.13
N GLN A 213 1.81 4.13 1.36
CA GLN A 213 1.18 5.45 1.30
C GLN A 213 0.31 5.56 0.06
N ALA A 214 -1.00 5.75 0.24
CA ALA A 214 -1.96 5.89 -0.85
C ALA A 214 -1.59 7.03 -1.82
N ALA A 215 -1.98 6.86 -3.08
CA ALA A 215 -1.66 7.82 -4.15
C ALA A 215 -2.87 8.27 -4.95
N GLY A 216 -4.05 7.73 -4.68
CA GLY A 216 -5.25 8.11 -5.40
C GLY A 216 -5.51 9.62 -5.34
N THR A 217 -6.00 10.17 -6.42
CA THR A 217 -6.34 11.58 -6.53
C THR A 217 -7.84 11.76 -6.41
N SER A 218 -8.29 12.73 -5.63
CA SER A 218 -9.70 13.13 -5.61
C SER A 218 -10.04 13.92 -6.87
N ALA A 219 -11.12 13.57 -7.55
CA ALA A 219 -11.67 14.39 -8.64
C ALA A 219 -12.11 15.78 -8.16
N ALA A 220 -12.48 15.92 -6.89
CA ALA A 220 -12.93 17.17 -6.28
C ALA A 220 -11.79 18.13 -5.96
N GLY A 221 -10.57 17.66 -5.84
CA GLY A 221 -9.36 18.46 -5.75
C GLY A 221 -9.33 19.50 -4.66
N ASP A 222 -9.86 19.25 -3.53
CA ASP A 222 -9.67 20.04 -2.33
C ASP A 222 -8.29 19.77 -1.73
N GLY A 223 -7.69 20.79 -1.11
CA GLY A 223 -6.39 20.67 -0.45
C GLY A 223 -6.38 19.69 0.72
N ASN A 224 -7.54 19.14 1.09
CA ASN A 224 -7.73 18.17 2.17
C ASN A 224 -7.60 16.72 1.70
N ALA A 225 -7.51 16.47 0.40
CA ALA A 225 -7.46 15.12 -0.18
C ALA A 225 -6.25 14.27 0.26
N TRP A 226 -5.35 14.82 1.05
CA TRP A 226 -4.05 14.22 1.36
C TRP A 226 -3.82 13.93 2.84
N GLN A 227 -4.81 14.15 3.69
CA GLN A 227 -4.65 14.01 5.14
C GLN A 227 -4.22 12.60 5.55
N SER A 228 -4.81 11.56 4.97
CA SER A 228 -4.43 10.17 5.22
C SER A 228 -2.99 9.82 4.78
N ARG A 229 -2.45 10.54 3.80
CA ARG A 229 -1.05 10.35 3.36
C ARG A 229 -0.06 10.90 4.38
N LEU A 230 -0.37 12.06 4.98
CA LEU A 230 0.41 12.66 6.06
C LEU A 230 0.32 11.79 7.30
N ALA A 231 -0.88 11.33 7.66
CA ALA A 231 -1.11 10.45 8.79
C ALA A 231 -0.28 9.14 8.74
N VAL A 232 -0.07 8.59 7.54
CA VAL A 232 0.81 7.41 7.39
C VAL A 232 2.25 7.74 7.78
N LEU A 233 2.76 8.93 7.44
CA LEU A 233 4.11 9.35 7.85
C LEU A 233 4.18 9.54 9.37
N ASP A 234 3.16 10.14 9.98
CA ASP A 234 3.06 10.30 11.43
C ASP A 234 3.07 8.93 12.13
N ALA A 235 2.29 7.97 11.65
CA ALA A 235 2.27 6.61 12.20
C ALA A 235 3.64 5.93 12.11
N LEU A 236 4.33 6.06 10.98
CA LEU A 236 5.68 5.49 10.77
C LEU A 236 6.74 6.15 11.67
N SER A 237 6.61 7.45 11.96
CA SER A 237 7.53 8.14 12.86
C SER A 237 7.36 7.74 14.33
N MET A 238 6.16 7.29 14.72
CA MET A 238 5.82 6.88 16.07
C MET A 238 6.13 5.41 16.38
N ASP A 239 6.25 4.57 15.36
CA ASP A 239 6.40 3.14 15.54
C ASP A 239 7.42 2.52 14.57
N PRO A 240 8.62 2.18 15.07
CA PRO A 240 9.70 1.60 14.26
C PRO A 240 9.42 0.15 13.82
N ASP A 241 8.40 -0.52 14.37
CA ASP A 241 8.03 -1.89 13.96
C ASP A 241 7.19 -1.90 12.67
N LEU A 242 6.71 -0.74 12.23
CA LEU A 242 6.03 -0.59 10.96
C LEU A 242 7.03 -0.56 9.80
N VAL A 243 6.89 -1.49 8.87
CA VAL A 243 7.75 -1.54 7.68
C VAL A 243 7.10 -0.77 6.55
N PHE A 244 7.70 0.34 6.16
CA PHE A 244 7.20 1.12 5.02
C PHE A 244 7.65 0.51 3.70
N VAL A 245 6.74 -0.11 2.96
CA VAL A 245 7.02 -0.69 1.63
C VAL A 245 7.36 0.40 0.62
N GLY A 246 6.59 1.49 0.64
CA GLY A 246 6.80 2.64 -0.22
C GLY A 246 5.51 3.41 -0.53
N PRO A 247 5.62 4.58 -1.18
CA PRO A 247 4.48 5.30 -1.69
C PRO A 247 3.94 4.62 -2.94
N LEU A 248 2.63 4.72 -3.14
CA LEU A 248 1.95 4.10 -4.28
C LEU A 248 1.75 5.05 -5.47
N TYR A 249 2.13 6.31 -5.35
CA TYR A 249 1.98 7.32 -6.42
C TYR A 249 2.79 7.02 -7.70
N PRO A 250 3.87 6.21 -7.69
CA PRO A 250 4.59 5.91 -8.92
C PRO A 250 3.90 4.88 -9.82
N TYR A 251 2.89 4.18 -9.30
CA TYR A 251 2.28 3.06 -10.02
C TYR A 251 1.07 3.48 -10.85
N PRO A 252 0.90 2.94 -12.08
CA PRO A 252 -0.16 3.35 -12.98
C PRO A 252 -1.55 3.00 -12.47
N LEU A 253 -2.48 3.94 -12.67
CA LEU A 253 -3.89 3.83 -12.31
C LEU A 253 -4.74 3.57 -13.58
N ILE A 254 -5.93 2.99 -13.41
CA ILE A 254 -6.96 2.86 -14.45
C ILE A 254 -8.01 3.99 -14.40
N ASP A 255 -8.12 4.60 -13.25
CA ASP A 255 -8.95 5.77 -12.97
C ASP A 255 -8.19 6.68 -11.97
N HIS A 256 -8.89 7.54 -11.25
CA HIS A 256 -8.26 8.45 -10.27
C HIS A 256 -7.93 7.79 -8.92
N VAL A 257 -8.26 6.49 -8.73
CA VAL A 257 -8.12 5.79 -7.44
C VAL A 257 -7.52 4.40 -7.58
N HIS A 258 -7.93 3.62 -8.59
CA HIS A 258 -7.61 2.20 -8.67
C HIS A 258 -6.39 1.92 -9.54
N TYR A 259 -5.51 1.06 -9.07
CA TYR A 259 -4.31 0.67 -9.81
C TYR A 259 -4.64 -0.23 -10.99
N SER A 260 -3.92 -0.02 -12.10
CA SER A 260 -3.95 -0.88 -13.28
C SER A 260 -3.42 -2.28 -12.98
N SER A 261 -3.55 -3.19 -13.93
CA SER A 261 -2.94 -4.53 -13.82
C SER A 261 -1.43 -4.45 -13.57
N ILE A 262 -0.74 -3.56 -14.29
CA ILE A 262 0.69 -3.28 -14.10
C ILE A 262 0.94 -2.74 -12.69
N GLY A 263 0.18 -1.73 -12.27
CA GLY A 263 0.32 -1.14 -10.93
C GLY A 263 0.16 -2.18 -9.82
N LYS A 264 -0.89 -3.01 -9.89
CA LYS A 264 -1.11 -4.08 -8.90
C LYS A 264 0.01 -5.13 -8.91
N ALA A 265 0.51 -5.50 -10.08
CA ALA A 265 1.61 -6.45 -10.18
C ALA A 265 2.88 -5.90 -9.53
N LEU A 266 3.26 -4.66 -9.83
CA LEU A 266 4.47 -4.03 -9.30
C LEU A 266 4.38 -3.80 -7.78
N ILE A 267 3.23 -3.36 -7.26
CA ILE A 267 3.00 -3.19 -5.82
C ILE A 267 3.09 -4.55 -5.10
N GLY A 268 2.44 -5.57 -5.65
CA GLY A 268 2.49 -6.93 -5.11
C GLY A 268 3.91 -7.49 -5.12
N GLU A 269 4.62 -7.34 -6.23
CA GLU A 269 5.99 -7.80 -6.35
C GLU A 269 6.93 -7.12 -5.35
N LEU A 270 6.86 -5.79 -5.22
CA LEU A 270 7.66 -5.06 -4.23
C LEU A 270 7.34 -5.53 -2.81
N SER A 271 6.04 -5.70 -2.48
CA SER A 271 5.63 -6.18 -1.16
C SER A 271 6.16 -7.59 -0.88
N GLY A 272 6.09 -8.50 -1.84
CA GLY A 272 6.63 -9.86 -1.72
C GLY A 272 8.16 -9.88 -1.61
N LEU A 273 8.84 -8.99 -2.32
CA LEU A 273 10.30 -8.81 -2.20
C LEU A 273 10.68 -8.34 -0.79
N VAL A 274 9.96 -7.36 -0.25
CA VAL A 274 10.15 -6.87 1.13
C VAL A 274 9.95 -8.01 2.13
N ILE A 275 8.86 -8.78 2.03
CA ILE A 275 8.62 -9.95 2.89
C ILE A 275 9.81 -10.92 2.80
N GLY A 276 10.28 -11.22 1.60
CA GLY A 276 11.41 -12.10 1.41
C GLY A 276 12.72 -11.60 2.03
N LEU A 277 12.96 -10.29 2.05
CA LEU A 277 14.09 -9.69 2.76
C LEU A 277 13.95 -9.85 4.26
N LEU A 278 12.77 -9.55 4.81
CA LEU A 278 12.48 -9.65 6.23
C LEU A 278 12.62 -11.09 6.76
N GLU A 279 12.15 -12.09 5.99
CA GLU A 279 12.30 -13.50 6.32
C GLU A 279 13.77 -13.96 6.37
N ARG A 280 14.64 -13.33 5.60
CA ARG A 280 16.10 -13.56 5.64
C ARG A 280 16.83 -12.73 6.70
N GLY A 281 16.11 -11.99 7.55
CA GLY A 281 16.68 -11.15 8.60
C GLY A 281 17.31 -9.84 8.11
N HIS A 282 16.97 -9.41 6.88
CA HIS A 282 17.40 -8.12 6.34
C HIS A 282 16.36 -7.04 6.65
N SER A 283 16.80 -5.79 6.80
CA SER A 283 15.93 -4.62 6.84
C SER A 283 15.49 -4.21 5.43
N TRP A 284 14.36 -3.52 5.38
CA TRP A 284 13.94 -2.77 4.21
C TRP A 284 13.82 -1.29 4.60
N GLU A 285 14.55 -0.46 3.89
CA GLU A 285 14.57 0.98 4.13
C GLU A 285 14.25 1.72 2.83
N THR A 286 13.50 2.80 2.95
CA THR A 286 13.14 3.73 1.88
C THR A 286 13.65 5.11 2.23
N PRO A 287 13.83 6.03 1.27
CA PRO A 287 14.21 7.39 1.60
C PRO A 287 13.09 8.09 2.36
N PHE A 288 13.43 8.82 3.41
CA PHE A 288 12.52 9.68 4.17
C PHE A 288 13.13 11.06 4.37
N LEU A 289 12.29 12.08 4.42
CA LEU A 289 12.72 13.40 4.86
C LEU A 289 13.13 13.32 6.35
N SER A 290 14.34 13.77 6.67
CA SER A 290 14.86 13.79 8.05
C SER A 290 14.98 15.20 8.61
N HIS A 291 15.34 16.16 7.76
CA HIS A 291 15.55 17.54 8.18
C HIS A 291 15.32 18.52 7.03
N TRP A 292 14.91 19.72 7.33
CA TRP A 292 14.88 20.81 6.37
C TRP A 292 15.34 22.14 6.97
N ARG A 293 15.85 23.03 6.14
CA ARG A 293 16.27 24.39 6.50
C ARG A 293 15.94 25.36 5.38
N LEU A 294 15.46 26.53 5.76
CA LEU A 294 15.34 27.70 4.87
C LEU A 294 16.53 28.65 5.15
N ASP A 295 17.24 29.03 4.08
CA ASP A 295 18.33 29.99 4.09
C ASP A 295 18.10 30.98 2.97
N GLU A 296 17.71 32.20 3.30
CA GLU A 296 17.24 33.19 2.35
C GLU A 296 16.11 32.65 1.45
N ASN A 297 16.38 32.46 0.15
CA ASN A 297 15.42 31.90 -0.81
C ASN A 297 15.70 30.43 -1.15
N ILE A 298 16.47 29.73 -0.33
CA ILE A 298 16.86 28.34 -0.57
C ILE A 298 16.32 27.44 0.52
N ILE A 299 15.52 26.45 0.13
CA ILE A 299 15.11 25.35 1.01
C ILE A 299 16.04 24.17 0.76
N SER A 300 16.78 23.77 1.80
CA SER A 300 17.58 22.56 1.80
C SER A 300 16.80 21.45 2.52
N ILE A 301 16.66 20.29 1.89
CA ILE A 301 15.99 19.11 2.45
C ILE A 301 17.01 17.99 2.54
N GLU A 302 17.20 17.45 3.74
CA GLU A 302 17.99 16.25 3.97
C GLU A 302 17.09 15.04 4.10
N CYS A 303 17.52 13.93 3.48
CA CYS A 303 16.81 12.66 3.56
C CYS A 303 17.66 11.61 4.25
N ALA A 304 17.08 10.90 5.19
CA ALA A 304 17.61 9.60 5.60
C ALA A 304 17.38 8.62 4.43
N THR A 305 18.44 8.07 3.89
CA THR A 305 18.34 7.20 2.71
C THR A 305 19.43 6.14 2.70
N PRO A 306 19.08 4.88 2.39
CA PRO A 306 20.08 3.80 2.31
C PRO A 306 20.95 3.88 1.05
N GLU A 307 20.45 4.50 -0.01
CA GLU A 307 21.19 4.69 -1.27
C GLU A 307 21.09 6.15 -1.75
N PRO A 308 22.03 6.62 -2.61
CA PRO A 308 21.96 7.99 -3.14
C PRO A 308 20.62 8.31 -3.83
N LEU A 309 20.14 9.53 -3.63
CA LEU A 309 18.97 10.06 -4.33
C LEU A 309 19.28 10.33 -5.80
N THR A 310 18.27 10.23 -6.63
CA THR A 310 18.30 10.61 -8.03
C THR A 310 16.90 11.04 -8.49
N PHE A 311 16.83 11.77 -9.61
CA PHE A 311 15.56 12.08 -10.26
C PHE A 311 15.23 11.02 -11.31
N GLN A 312 13.97 10.58 -11.32
CA GLN A 312 13.44 9.77 -12.41
C GLN A 312 13.27 10.64 -13.64
N GLN A 313 13.91 10.25 -14.74
CA GLN A 313 13.76 10.89 -16.04
C GLN A 313 12.48 10.43 -16.76
N GLY A 314 12.04 11.22 -17.76
CA GLY A 314 10.88 10.89 -18.60
C GLY A 314 9.53 11.16 -17.93
N LEU A 315 9.49 11.99 -16.88
CA LEU A 315 8.28 12.46 -16.23
C LEU A 315 8.00 13.94 -16.58
N ASP A 316 7.92 14.24 -17.87
CA ASP A 316 7.80 15.60 -18.41
C ASP A 316 6.51 16.32 -17.99
N HIS A 317 5.54 15.59 -17.46
CA HIS A 317 4.30 16.13 -16.90
C HIS A 317 4.49 16.72 -15.49
N LEU A 318 5.65 16.52 -14.84
CA LEU A 318 5.95 17.06 -13.52
C LEU A 318 6.78 18.32 -13.62
N ASP A 319 6.20 19.45 -13.17
CA ASP A 319 7.00 20.61 -12.87
C ASP A 319 7.80 20.38 -11.59
N ASN A 320 9.02 20.90 -11.53
CA ASN A 320 9.86 20.88 -10.32
C ASN A 320 10.00 19.48 -9.68
N TYR A 321 10.00 18.42 -10.48
CA TYR A 321 10.12 17.02 -10.02
C TYR A 321 9.02 16.61 -9.02
N GLY A 322 7.86 17.28 -9.02
CA GLY A 322 6.74 17.00 -8.13
C GLY A 322 6.70 17.86 -6.87
N PHE A 323 7.62 18.81 -6.71
CA PHE A 323 7.53 19.84 -5.67
C PHE A 323 6.58 20.95 -6.09
N SER A 324 5.80 21.48 -5.15
CA SER A 324 4.88 22.58 -5.39
C SER A 324 4.67 23.43 -4.13
N ILE A 325 4.38 24.70 -4.34
CA ILE A 325 3.96 25.64 -3.30
C ILE A 325 2.58 26.14 -3.70
N PRO A 326 1.51 25.74 -2.98
CA PRO A 326 0.14 26.13 -3.36
C PRO A 326 -0.13 27.64 -3.29
N VAL A 327 0.44 28.30 -2.27
CA VAL A 327 0.34 29.74 -2.03
C VAL A 327 1.65 30.23 -1.44
N GLY A 328 2.34 31.13 -2.12
CA GLY A 328 3.63 31.66 -1.66
C GLY A 328 4.59 31.94 -2.82
N PRO A 329 5.91 31.87 -2.58
CA PRO A 329 6.92 32.05 -3.61
C PRO A 329 6.85 30.96 -4.68
N THR A 330 7.42 31.24 -5.83
CA THR A 330 7.51 30.30 -6.95
C THR A 330 8.82 29.52 -6.88
N ILE A 331 8.75 28.21 -7.12
CA ILE A 331 9.95 27.38 -7.25
C ILE A 331 10.61 27.67 -8.60
N GLN A 332 11.85 28.14 -8.57
CA GLN A 332 12.65 28.37 -9.77
C GLN A 332 13.44 27.14 -10.20
N ARG A 333 13.97 26.40 -9.23
CA ARG A 333 14.80 25.25 -9.53
C ARG A 333 14.83 24.25 -8.38
N VAL A 334 14.87 22.98 -8.72
CA VAL A 334 15.12 21.87 -7.80
C VAL A 334 16.36 21.10 -8.27
N THR A 335 17.30 20.87 -7.39
CA THR A 335 18.54 20.14 -7.67
C THR A 335 18.90 19.17 -6.56
N LEU A 336 19.75 18.21 -6.87
CA LEU A 336 20.43 17.40 -5.87
C LEU A 336 21.73 18.11 -5.44
N ASP A 337 21.94 18.17 -4.12
CA ASP A 337 23.15 18.70 -3.50
C ASP A 337 23.83 17.58 -2.71
N GLY A 338 24.51 16.68 -3.43
CA GLY A 338 25.08 15.47 -2.87
C GLY A 338 24.11 14.27 -2.87
N PRO A 339 24.46 13.17 -2.17
CA PRO A 339 23.76 11.89 -2.29
C PRO A 339 22.41 11.84 -1.57
N ALA A 340 22.18 12.70 -0.58
CA ALA A 340 21.00 12.63 0.29
C ALA A 340 20.31 13.99 0.50
N ARG A 341 20.68 15.01 -0.26
CA ARG A 341 20.18 16.37 -0.09
C ARG A 341 19.53 16.91 -1.36
N LEU A 342 18.40 17.58 -1.19
CA LEU A 342 17.69 18.34 -2.20
C LEU A 342 17.82 19.84 -1.90
N LYS A 343 17.97 20.63 -2.94
CA LYS A 343 18.01 22.09 -2.88
C LYS A 343 16.91 22.65 -3.76
N ILE A 344 16.05 23.48 -3.17
CA ILE A 344 14.93 24.13 -3.83
C ILE A 344 15.16 25.63 -3.78
N GLU A 345 15.32 26.25 -4.93
CA GLU A 345 15.54 27.69 -5.09
C GLU A 345 14.20 28.36 -5.40
N LEU A 346 13.88 29.40 -4.63
CA LEU A 346 12.68 30.20 -4.77
C LEU A 346 12.97 31.51 -5.52
N ASP A 347 11.95 32.12 -6.15
CA ASP A 347 12.06 33.36 -6.85
C ASP A 347 12.31 34.60 -5.94
N THR A 348 11.89 34.46 -4.68
CA THR A 348 12.00 35.53 -3.68
C THR A 348 12.33 34.98 -2.32
N ILE A 349 12.92 35.82 -1.45
CA ILE A 349 13.03 35.51 -0.02
C ILE A 349 11.63 35.54 0.59
N PRO A 350 11.13 34.48 1.17
CA PRO A 350 9.77 34.43 1.72
C PRO A 350 9.67 35.29 3.00
N ASP A 351 8.63 36.09 3.09
CA ASP A 351 8.28 36.95 4.24
C ASP A 351 7.10 36.39 5.07
N ARG A 352 6.46 35.29 4.59
CA ARG A 352 5.27 34.68 5.19
C ARG A 352 5.41 33.17 5.23
N LYS A 353 4.65 32.58 6.13
CA LYS A 353 4.50 31.12 6.21
C LYS A 353 3.84 30.57 4.95
N PHE A 354 4.32 29.42 4.51
CA PHE A 354 3.76 28.71 3.35
C PHE A 354 3.92 27.19 3.50
N PHE A 355 3.27 26.45 2.61
CA PHE A 355 3.44 25.01 2.52
C PHE A 355 4.30 24.64 1.31
N LEU A 356 5.27 23.78 1.52
CA LEU A 356 5.96 23.05 0.47
C LEU A 356 5.42 21.64 0.41
N ASP A 357 4.83 21.27 -0.72
CA ASP A 357 4.29 19.96 -1.00
C ASP A 357 5.22 19.16 -1.91
N TYR A 358 5.35 17.88 -1.65
CA TYR A 358 5.99 16.93 -2.55
C TYR A 358 5.05 15.78 -2.89
N ALA A 359 4.94 15.46 -4.18
CA ALA A 359 4.11 14.38 -4.74
C ALA A 359 2.60 14.51 -4.41
N PHE A 360 2.08 15.74 -4.26
CA PHE A 360 0.67 16.03 -4.01
C PHE A 360 -0.05 16.68 -5.19
N ARG A 361 0.62 16.83 -6.31
CA ARG A 361 0.03 17.49 -7.47
C ARG A 361 -1.16 16.71 -8.01
N ARG A 362 -2.24 17.42 -8.30
CA ARG A 362 -3.40 16.89 -8.98
C ARG A 362 -3.09 16.45 -10.39
N THR A 363 -3.57 15.28 -10.74
CA THR A 363 -3.67 14.80 -12.12
C THR A 363 -5.05 15.08 -12.74
N SER A 364 -5.87 15.94 -12.14
CA SER A 364 -7.28 16.18 -12.49
C SER A 364 -7.54 16.71 -13.90
N ARG A 365 -6.50 17.03 -14.67
CA ARG A 365 -6.61 17.49 -16.07
C ARG A 365 -6.19 16.43 -17.09
N LEU A 366 -5.82 15.24 -16.66
CA LEU A 366 -5.41 14.21 -17.60
C LEU A 366 -6.63 13.51 -18.15
N HIS A 367 -6.67 13.36 -19.47
CA HIS A 367 -7.75 12.63 -20.16
C HIS A 367 -7.76 11.17 -19.68
N PRO A 368 -8.94 10.52 -19.52
CA PRO A 368 -9.02 9.12 -19.09
C PRO A 368 -8.12 8.14 -19.86
N GLU A 369 -7.85 8.41 -21.13
CA GLU A 369 -6.93 7.60 -21.94
C GLU A 369 -5.46 7.79 -21.55
N GLN A 370 -5.07 8.98 -21.10
CA GLN A 370 -3.74 9.24 -20.56
C GLN A 370 -3.55 8.54 -19.22
N VAL A 371 -4.64 8.42 -18.44
CA VAL A 371 -4.64 7.70 -17.16
C VAL A 371 -4.44 6.19 -17.35
N ARG A 372 -4.92 5.62 -18.45
CA ARG A 372 -4.87 4.17 -18.67
C ARG A 372 -3.49 3.61 -19.00
N ASN A 373 -2.60 4.41 -19.58
CA ASN A 373 -1.37 3.94 -20.22
C ASN A 373 -0.09 4.56 -19.64
N HIS A 374 -0.17 5.49 -18.71
CA HIS A 374 1.01 6.21 -18.21
C HIS A 374 1.15 6.11 -16.71
N CYS A 375 2.40 6.00 -16.26
CA CYS A 375 2.75 6.16 -14.88
C CYS A 375 2.49 7.62 -14.47
N PHE A 376 1.53 7.83 -13.58
CA PHE A 376 1.23 9.14 -13.00
C PHE A 376 2.05 9.37 -11.74
N ALA A 377 3.34 9.11 -11.81
CA ALA A 377 4.20 9.51 -10.73
C ALA A 377 3.92 10.97 -10.39
N GLN A 378 3.50 11.24 -9.17
CA GLN A 378 3.24 12.58 -8.65
C GLN A 378 4.54 13.24 -8.17
N GLY A 379 5.64 12.49 -8.11
CA GLY A 379 6.97 12.94 -7.75
C GLY A 379 8.04 12.13 -8.47
N ALA A 380 9.23 12.71 -8.64
CA ALA A 380 10.33 12.12 -9.40
C ALA A 380 11.56 11.76 -8.55
N VAL A 381 11.53 11.98 -7.23
CA VAL A 381 12.67 11.69 -6.35
C VAL A 381 12.63 10.24 -5.91
N ARG A 382 13.72 9.53 -6.14
CA ARG A 382 13.92 8.13 -5.75
C ARG A 382 15.38 7.87 -5.40
N THR A 383 15.67 6.71 -4.86
CA THR A 383 17.07 6.27 -4.71
C THR A 383 17.60 5.67 -6.02
N THR A 384 18.90 5.43 -6.06
CA THR A 384 19.55 4.70 -7.16
C THR A 384 19.23 3.20 -7.13
N TRP A 385 18.66 2.66 -6.07
CA TRP A 385 18.25 1.26 -5.99
C TRP A 385 17.29 0.90 -7.12
N ALA A 386 17.51 -0.25 -7.71
CA ALA A 386 16.73 -0.75 -8.82
C ALA A 386 16.70 -2.29 -8.78
N HIS A 387 15.53 -2.84 -9.07
CA HIS A 387 15.32 -4.28 -9.20
C HIS A 387 14.44 -4.53 -10.42
N SER A 388 14.92 -5.32 -11.39
CA SER A 388 14.13 -5.66 -12.57
C SER A 388 12.89 -6.45 -12.15
N SER A 389 11.72 -6.02 -12.61
CA SER A 389 10.47 -6.71 -12.32
C SER A 389 10.44 -8.10 -12.96
N ARG A 390 9.92 -9.06 -12.20
CA ARG A 390 9.60 -10.41 -12.67
C ARG A 390 8.12 -10.55 -13.01
N ALA A 391 7.31 -9.62 -12.50
CA ALA A 391 5.87 -9.59 -12.75
C ALA A 391 5.52 -8.89 -14.06
N VAL A 392 6.34 -7.92 -14.49
CA VAL A 392 6.07 -7.07 -15.67
C VAL A 392 7.36 -6.84 -16.43
N ASP A 393 7.41 -7.36 -17.65
CA ASP A 393 8.59 -7.24 -18.50
C ASP A 393 8.94 -5.77 -18.79
N GLY A 394 10.23 -5.45 -18.68
CA GLY A 394 10.76 -4.12 -18.93
C GLY A 394 10.58 -3.12 -17.79
N GLU A 395 9.82 -3.46 -16.75
CA GLU A 395 9.60 -2.60 -15.59
C GLU A 395 10.71 -2.78 -14.54
N ILE A 396 10.91 -1.73 -13.75
CA ILE A 396 11.92 -1.69 -12.70
C ILE A 396 11.29 -1.20 -11.40
N LEU A 397 11.39 -2.02 -10.35
CA LEU A 397 11.05 -1.63 -8.99
C LEU A 397 12.09 -0.64 -8.44
N ARG A 398 11.64 0.35 -7.68
CA ARG A 398 12.47 1.42 -7.13
C ARG A 398 12.00 1.82 -5.74
N LYS A 399 12.90 2.45 -4.97
CA LYS A 399 12.58 3.07 -3.68
C LYS A 399 12.34 4.56 -3.90
N TRP A 400 11.10 4.98 -3.70
CA TRP A 400 10.65 6.36 -3.94
C TRP A 400 10.52 7.14 -2.64
N LEU A 401 10.82 8.44 -2.69
CA LEU A 401 10.56 9.36 -1.59
C LEU A 401 9.04 9.48 -1.37
N PRO A 402 8.50 9.28 -0.15
CA PRO A 402 7.07 9.45 0.10
C PRO A 402 6.61 10.89 -0.10
N GLY A 403 5.32 11.05 -0.41
CA GLY A 403 4.72 12.38 -0.48
C GLY A 403 4.60 13.00 0.90
N PHE A 404 4.96 14.28 1.03
CA PHE A 404 4.93 15.02 2.30
C PHE A 404 4.49 16.47 2.10
N ARG A 405 4.12 17.12 3.21
CA ARG A 405 3.87 18.55 3.30
C ARG A 405 4.71 19.16 4.42
N LEU A 406 5.51 20.15 4.11
CA LEU A 406 6.25 20.94 5.11
C LEU A 406 5.55 22.27 5.34
N HIS A 407 5.44 22.64 6.60
CA HIS A 407 5.07 24.00 7.00
C HIS A 407 6.35 24.82 7.14
N ILE A 408 6.62 25.69 6.20
CA ILE A 408 7.79 26.57 6.20
C ILE A 408 7.42 27.87 6.90
N ASP A 409 8.11 28.17 8.00
CA ASP A 409 8.01 29.43 8.73
C ASP A 409 9.33 30.18 8.60
N PRO A 410 9.41 31.30 7.87
CA PRO A 410 10.63 32.08 7.71
C PRO A 410 11.23 32.62 9.02
N SER A 411 10.41 32.71 10.08
CA SER A 411 10.89 33.10 11.41
C SER A 411 11.63 32.00 12.17
N THR A 412 11.44 30.73 11.76
CA THR A 412 12.12 29.55 12.29
C THR A 412 13.05 28.98 11.24
N GLN A 413 14.36 29.09 11.44
CA GLN A 413 15.36 28.74 10.41
C GLN A 413 15.48 27.23 10.13
N SER A 414 14.94 26.37 10.98
CA SER A 414 14.98 24.91 10.77
C SER A 414 13.97 24.16 11.66
N ALA A 415 13.50 23.01 11.20
CA ALA A 415 12.79 22.03 12.02
C ALA A 415 13.24 20.60 11.70
N VAL A 416 13.26 19.75 12.72
CA VAL A 416 13.41 18.28 12.61
C VAL A 416 12.00 17.72 12.53
N GLN A 417 11.75 16.82 11.60
CA GLN A 417 10.49 16.05 11.49
C GLN A 417 10.65 14.68 12.13
#